data_bb254bf932f11767356aeeb3340c4397
#
_entry.id   bb254bf932f11767356aeeb3340c4397
#
_cell.length_a   1.000
_cell.length_b   1.000
_cell.length_c   1.000
_cell.angle_alpha   90.00
_cell.angle_beta   90.00
_cell.angle_gamma   90.00
#
_symmetry.space_group_name_H-M   'P 1'
#
loop_
_entity.id
_entity.type
_entity.pdbx_description
1 polymer ?
#
loop_
_entity_poly.entity_id
_entity_poly.type
_entity_poly.pdbx_seq_one_letter_code
_entity_poly.pdbx_strand_id
1 'polypeptide(L)'
;MTYYRQVWAATHVGHVRRANEDSYCVGDWLCDRSNGGWQGQIDCALGWVVVADGMGGHDAGEQASESVVRSVMSLAREARSENDVARMLETANERIYREMYDGHGRPAMGSTVVGAILREKKALIFNIGDSRLYVAQGAKLQQKSTDDTIIRTIENRQIKTHVLTQSLGGSYSRFPITPHIKHIDLDNHAGLLLCSDGLTDMLSDEEIAADLSRRRSDPAQSLVSAALDAGGSDNVTVVVIGAAFS
;
A
#
# COMPACT_ATOMS: atom_id res chain seq x y z
N MET A 1 12.83 -13.25 22.96
CA MET A 1 11.40 -12.87 23.09
C MET A 1 10.91 -12.51 21.72
N THR A 2 9.82 -13.14 21.29
CA THR A 2 9.18 -12.79 20.00
C THR A 2 8.28 -11.59 20.26
N TYR A 3 8.44 -10.54 19.48
CA TYR A 3 7.60 -9.35 19.57
C TYR A 3 6.54 -9.41 18.47
N TYR A 4 5.34 -9.05 18.83
CA TYR A 4 4.19 -8.96 17.89
C TYR A 4 3.69 -7.54 17.79
N ARG A 5 3.06 -7.24 16.68
CA ARG A 5 2.30 -5.99 16.45
C ARG A 5 0.89 -6.33 16.08
N GLN A 6 -0.04 -5.63 16.67
CA GLN A 6 -1.43 -5.70 16.25
C GLN A 6 -1.56 -5.03 14.88
N VAL A 7 -2.32 -5.64 13.98
CA VAL A 7 -2.59 -5.12 12.64
C VAL A 7 -4.10 -5.06 12.44
N TRP A 8 -4.54 -3.95 11.87
CA TRP A 8 -5.90 -3.73 11.40
C TRP A 8 -5.81 -3.37 9.92
N ALA A 9 -6.66 -3.94 9.12
CA ALA A 9 -6.76 -3.63 7.71
C ALA A 9 -8.22 -3.49 7.31
N ALA A 10 -8.51 -2.54 6.43
CA ALA A 10 -9.84 -2.34 5.89
C ALA A 10 -9.75 -1.90 4.43
N THR A 11 -10.71 -2.33 3.62
CA THR A 11 -10.86 -1.91 2.23
C THR A 11 -12.32 -1.64 1.92
N HIS A 12 -12.58 -0.69 1.03
CA HIS A 12 -13.93 -0.34 0.58
C HIS A 12 -13.90 0.16 -0.87
N VAL A 13 -14.94 -0.16 -1.63
CA VAL A 13 -15.07 0.24 -3.04
C VAL A 13 -15.24 1.75 -3.24
N GLY A 14 -15.53 2.50 -2.16
CA GLY A 14 -15.90 3.91 -2.24
C GLY A 14 -17.37 4.10 -2.62
N HIS A 15 -17.75 5.35 -2.94
CA HIS A 15 -19.12 5.70 -3.34
C HIS A 15 -19.29 5.86 -4.85
N VAL A 16 -18.20 5.99 -5.61
CA VAL A 16 -18.22 6.33 -7.05
C VAL A 16 -17.80 5.13 -7.91
N ARG A 17 -16.83 4.36 -7.47
CA ARG A 17 -16.33 3.21 -8.23
C ARG A 17 -17.31 2.04 -8.19
N ARG A 18 -17.27 1.19 -9.22
CA ARG A 18 -18.16 0.01 -9.33
C ARG A 18 -17.52 -1.27 -8.81
N ALA A 19 -16.20 -1.33 -8.83
CA ALA A 19 -15.39 -2.45 -8.36
C ALA A 19 -14.27 -1.94 -7.46
N ASN A 20 -13.79 -2.79 -6.58
CA ASN A 20 -12.62 -2.51 -5.76
C ASN A 20 -11.40 -3.11 -6.46
N GLU A 21 -10.58 -2.24 -7.05
CA GLU A 21 -9.34 -2.61 -7.74
C GLU A 21 -8.13 -2.64 -6.80
N ASP A 22 -8.31 -2.25 -5.52
CA ASP A 22 -7.28 -2.37 -4.50
C ASP A 22 -7.10 -3.81 -4.04
N SER A 23 -5.88 -4.15 -3.65
CA SER A 23 -5.54 -5.41 -2.98
C SER A 23 -4.57 -5.16 -1.83
N TYR A 24 -4.63 -5.97 -0.78
CA TYR A 24 -3.64 -5.93 0.29
C TYR A 24 -3.38 -7.31 0.86
N CYS A 25 -2.24 -7.47 1.53
CA CYS A 25 -1.98 -8.65 2.34
C CYS A 25 -1.35 -8.29 3.69
N VAL A 26 -1.55 -9.19 4.65
CA VAL A 26 -0.88 -9.19 5.96
C VAL A 26 -0.27 -10.57 6.17
N GLY A 27 1.06 -10.66 6.07
CA GLY A 27 1.73 -11.96 6.02
C GLY A 27 1.19 -12.82 4.88
N ASP A 28 0.83 -14.06 5.18
CA ASP A 28 0.29 -15.02 4.21
C ASP A 28 -1.23 -14.87 3.97
N TRP A 29 -1.89 -13.91 4.61
CA TRP A 29 -3.30 -13.63 4.38
C TRP A 29 -3.50 -12.56 3.29
N LEU A 30 -4.27 -12.88 2.28
CA LEU A 30 -4.65 -12.01 1.19
C LEU A 30 -6.10 -11.57 1.34
N CYS A 31 -6.41 -10.29 1.11
CA CYS A 31 -7.78 -9.78 1.11
C CYS A 31 -8.66 -10.42 0.03
N ASP A 32 -9.94 -10.56 0.33
CA ASP A 32 -10.97 -11.06 -0.61
C ASP A 32 -11.68 -9.94 -1.38
N ARG A 33 -11.24 -8.69 -1.19
CA ARG A 33 -11.80 -7.45 -1.78
C ARG A 33 -13.26 -7.17 -1.44
N SER A 34 -13.90 -7.96 -0.59
CA SER A 34 -15.18 -7.58 -0.04
C SER A 34 -15.00 -6.31 0.80
N ASN A 35 -15.99 -5.43 0.79
CA ASN A 35 -16.01 -4.27 1.69
C ASN A 35 -15.95 -4.77 3.13
N GLY A 36 -14.76 -4.78 3.71
CA GLY A 36 -14.57 -5.36 5.03
C GLY A 36 -13.15 -5.18 5.55
N GLY A 37 -12.89 -5.74 6.71
CA GLY A 37 -11.64 -5.60 7.40
C GLY A 37 -11.06 -6.94 7.85
N TRP A 38 -9.79 -6.88 8.20
CA TRP A 38 -9.05 -7.94 8.84
C TRP A 38 -8.34 -7.41 10.08
N GLN A 39 -8.32 -8.20 11.12
CA GLN A 39 -7.60 -7.89 12.35
C GLN A 39 -6.84 -9.10 12.83
N GLY A 40 -5.59 -8.90 13.23
CA GLY A 40 -4.74 -9.97 13.75
C GLY A 40 -3.39 -9.46 14.24
N GLN A 41 -2.44 -10.36 14.38
CA GLN A 41 -1.10 -10.07 14.84
C GLN A 41 -0.07 -10.47 13.82
N ILE A 42 1.03 -9.71 13.75
CA ILE A 42 2.17 -9.98 12.88
C ILE A 42 3.45 -10.08 13.69
N ASP A 43 4.29 -11.06 13.36
CA ASP A 43 5.61 -11.21 13.95
C ASP A 43 6.53 -10.05 13.52
N CYS A 44 7.13 -9.37 14.46
CA CYS A 44 8.05 -8.26 14.19
C CYS A 44 9.33 -8.69 13.46
N ALA A 45 9.73 -9.96 13.57
CA ALA A 45 10.97 -10.44 12.96
C ALA A 45 10.78 -10.93 11.51
N LEU A 46 9.58 -11.39 11.16
CA LEU A 46 9.32 -12.10 9.89
C LEU A 46 8.07 -11.61 9.15
N GLY A 47 7.37 -10.62 9.68
CA GLY A 47 6.12 -10.17 9.10
C GLY A 47 6.31 -9.25 7.90
N TRP A 48 5.27 -9.17 7.05
CA TRP A 48 5.18 -8.19 5.97
C TRP A 48 3.74 -7.75 5.77
N VAL A 49 3.59 -6.55 5.22
CA VAL A 49 2.31 -5.99 4.79
C VAL A 49 2.49 -5.28 3.46
N VAL A 50 1.47 -5.33 2.62
CA VAL A 50 1.47 -4.72 1.29
C VAL A 50 0.09 -4.16 1.00
N VAL A 51 0.05 -3.00 0.35
CA VAL A 51 -1.12 -2.43 -0.31
C VAL A 51 -0.77 -2.18 -1.76
N ALA A 52 -1.68 -2.47 -2.66
CA ALA A 52 -1.54 -2.28 -4.11
C ALA A 52 -2.86 -1.72 -4.65
N ASP A 53 -2.77 -0.62 -5.39
CA ASP A 53 -3.88 0.04 -6.05
C ASP A 53 -3.83 -0.28 -7.53
N GLY A 54 -4.87 -0.90 -8.03
CA GLY A 54 -4.94 -1.41 -9.39
C GLY A 54 -5.49 -0.40 -10.37
N MET A 55 -4.95 -0.38 -11.58
CA MET A 55 -5.40 0.51 -12.66
C MET A 55 -5.51 -0.22 -14.00
N GLY A 56 -6.40 0.28 -14.87
CA GLY A 56 -6.54 -0.26 -16.23
C GLY A 56 -7.97 -0.45 -16.70
N GLY A 57 -8.96 -0.21 -15.85
CA GLY A 57 -10.40 -0.34 -16.14
C GLY A 57 -10.87 -1.79 -16.41
N HIS A 58 -12.15 -2.09 -16.19
CA HIS A 58 -12.78 -3.38 -16.50
C HIS A 58 -11.99 -4.61 -16.00
N ASP A 59 -11.96 -4.88 -14.72
CA ASP A 59 -11.31 -6.02 -14.08
C ASP A 59 -9.76 -6.05 -14.21
N ALA A 60 -9.17 -5.14 -14.99
CA ALA A 60 -7.72 -5.11 -15.24
C ALA A 60 -6.94 -4.65 -14.01
N GLY A 61 -7.41 -3.61 -13.33
CA GLY A 61 -6.80 -3.10 -12.11
C GLY A 61 -6.86 -4.13 -10.99
N GLU A 62 -8.02 -4.76 -10.81
CA GLU A 62 -8.22 -5.84 -9.85
C GLU A 62 -7.23 -6.99 -10.03
N GLN A 63 -7.06 -7.44 -11.27
CA GLN A 63 -6.13 -8.51 -11.60
C GLN A 63 -4.68 -8.07 -11.38
N ALA A 64 -4.32 -6.84 -11.75
CA ALA A 64 -2.97 -6.31 -11.60
C ALA A 64 -2.58 -6.20 -10.13
N SER A 65 -3.41 -5.57 -9.28
CA SER A 65 -3.13 -5.41 -7.86
C SER A 65 -2.99 -6.75 -7.14
N GLU A 66 -3.88 -7.72 -7.45
CA GLU A 66 -3.77 -9.07 -6.89
C GLU A 66 -2.50 -9.79 -7.33
N SER A 67 -2.12 -9.68 -8.61
CA SER A 67 -0.89 -10.29 -9.13
C SER A 67 0.35 -9.73 -8.43
N VAL A 68 0.37 -8.40 -8.19
CA VAL A 68 1.44 -7.73 -7.42
C VAL A 68 1.50 -8.29 -6.01
N VAL A 69 0.40 -8.24 -5.28
CA VAL A 69 0.36 -8.68 -3.88
C VAL A 69 0.76 -10.14 -3.75
N ARG A 70 0.25 -11.03 -4.61
CA ARG A 70 0.64 -12.47 -4.62
C ARG A 70 2.13 -12.68 -4.92
N SER A 71 2.70 -11.88 -5.82
CA SER A 71 4.12 -11.96 -6.14
C SER A 71 4.98 -11.56 -4.96
N VAL A 72 4.62 -10.45 -4.29
CA VAL A 72 5.31 -10.00 -3.07
C VAL A 72 5.18 -11.04 -1.95
N MET A 73 3.97 -11.55 -1.69
CA MET A 73 3.75 -12.59 -0.67
C MET A 73 4.67 -13.79 -0.85
N SER A 74 4.88 -14.25 -2.07
CA SER A 74 5.70 -15.42 -2.35
C SER A 74 7.19 -15.23 -2.07
N LEU A 75 7.69 -14.00 -2.05
CA LEU A 75 9.11 -13.67 -1.95
C LEU A 75 9.49 -12.86 -0.69
N ALA A 76 8.52 -12.19 -0.05
CA ALA A 76 8.78 -11.28 1.06
C ALA A 76 9.45 -11.95 2.27
N ARG A 77 9.12 -13.22 2.53
CA ARG A 77 9.71 -13.99 3.63
C ARG A 77 11.23 -14.08 3.52
N GLU A 78 11.77 -14.17 2.31
CA GLU A 78 13.20 -14.35 2.05
C GLU A 78 13.96 -13.04 1.84
N ALA A 79 13.27 -11.94 1.56
CA ALA A 79 13.90 -10.65 1.32
C ALA A 79 14.59 -10.12 2.59
N ARG A 80 15.89 -9.83 2.52
CA ARG A 80 16.73 -9.34 3.62
C ARG A 80 17.41 -8.01 3.31
N SER A 81 17.50 -7.63 2.07
CA SER A 81 18.20 -6.46 1.58
C SER A 81 17.36 -5.65 0.59
N GLU A 82 17.78 -4.42 0.32
CA GLU A 82 17.18 -3.59 -0.73
C GLU A 82 17.23 -4.28 -2.10
N ASN A 83 18.32 -5.00 -2.39
CA ASN A 83 18.46 -5.75 -3.63
C ASN A 83 17.45 -6.91 -3.73
N ASP A 84 17.13 -7.57 -2.60
CA ASP A 84 16.12 -8.63 -2.61
C ASP A 84 14.74 -8.05 -2.89
N VAL A 85 14.40 -6.90 -2.29
CA VAL A 85 13.15 -6.19 -2.56
C VAL A 85 13.09 -5.69 -3.99
N ALA A 86 14.17 -5.13 -4.52
CA ALA A 86 14.22 -4.69 -5.93
C ALA A 86 13.94 -5.87 -6.89
N ARG A 87 14.58 -7.03 -6.67
CA ARG A 87 14.32 -8.25 -7.45
C ARG A 87 12.89 -8.77 -7.29
N MET A 88 12.34 -8.70 -6.08
CA MET A 88 10.96 -9.08 -5.81
C MET A 88 9.97 -8.22 -6.61
N LEU A 89 10.16 -6.90 -6.63
CA LEU A 89 9.30 -5.98 -7.38
C LEU A 89 9.49 -6.14 -8.89
N GLU A 90 10.72 -6.38 -9.36
CA GLU A 90 10.97 -6.68 -10.77
C GLU A 90 10.28 -7.99 -11.20
N THR A 91 10.29 -9.01 -10.34
CA THR A 91 9.56 -10.27 -10.58
C THR A 91 8.05 -10.03 -10.65
N ALA A 92 7.50 -9.17 -9.78
CA ALA A 92 6.09 -8.79 -9.82
C ALA A 92 5.75 -8.04 -11.13
N ASN A 93 6.60 -7.10 -11.55
CA ASN A 93 6.47 -6.38 -12.81
C ASN A 93 6.49 -7.33 -14.02
N GLU A 94 7.46 -8.24 -14.07
CA GLU A 94 7.54 -9.28 -15.11
C GLU A 94 6.30 -10.15 -15.18
N ARG A 95 5.75 -10.49 -14.03
CA ARG A 95 4.55 -11.33 -13.97
C ARG A 95 3.35 -10.64 -14.60
N ILE A 96 3.12 -9.34 -14.31
CA ILE A 96 2.04 -8.57 -14.94
C ILE A 96 2.17 -8.60 -16.47
N TYR A 97 3.36 -8.33 -17.01
CA TYR A 97 3.57 -8.36 -18.46
C TYR A 97 3.39 -9.75 -19.04
N ARG A 98 3.83 -10.80 -18.35
CA ARG A 98 3.59 -12.19 -18.77
C ARG A 98 2.10 -12.50 -18.83
N GLU A 99 1.33 -12.16 -17.81
CA GLU A 99 -0.12 -12.35 -17.79
C GLU A 99 -0.81 -11.60 -18.95
N MET A 100 -0.37 -10.39 -19.29
CA MET A 100 -0.85 -9.66 -20.46
C MET A 100 -0.54 -10.37 -21.78
N TYR A 101 0.70 -10.85 -21.97
CA TYR A 101 1.14 -11.51 -23.21
C TYR A 101 0.52 -12.89 -23.41
N ASP A 102 0.33 -13.64 -22.33
CA ASP A 102 -0.26 -14.98 -22.37
C ASP A 102 -1.79 -14.95 -22.51
N GLY A 103 -2.39 -13.75 -22.59
CA GLY A 103 -3.83 -13.57 -22.72
C GLY A 103 -4.62 -13.84 -21.44
N HIS A 104 -3.94 -13.99 -20.31
CA HIS A 104 -4.54 -14.14 -18.99
C HIS A 104 -4.81 -12.81 -18.30
N GLY A 105 -4.19 -11.72 -18.79
CA GLY A 105 -4.35 -10.35 -18.31
C GLY A 105 -4.95 -9.42 -19.36
N ARG A 106 -5.34 -8.22 -18.93
CA ARG A 106 -5.84 -7.17 -19.80
C ARG A 106 -4.71 -6.30 -20.32
N PRO A 107 -4.78 -5.80 -21.56
CA PRO A 107 -3.78 -4.87 -22.09
C PRO A 107 -3.62 -3.63 -21.19
N ALA A 108 -2.38 -3.25 -20.95
CA ALA A 108 -2.01 -2.08 -20.13
C ALA A 108 -2.53 -2.10 -18.68
N MET A 109 -2.88 -3.28 -18.14
CA MET A 109 -3.14 -3.39 -16.72
C MET A 109 -1.90 -3.06 -15.90
N GLY A 110 -2.09 -2.41 -14.76
CA GLY A 110 -0.99 -2.01 -13.89
C GLY A 110 -1.43 -1.83 -12.45
N SER A 111 -0.46 -1.62 -11.59
CA SER A 111 -0.74 -1.37 -10.18
C SER A 111 0.37 -0.55 -9.53
N THR A 112 0.01 0.24 -8.52
CA THR A 112 0.95 0.73 -7.53
C THR A 112 1.37 -0.41 -6.60
N VAL A 113 2.34 -0.17 -5.76
CA VAL A 113 2.65 -1.01 -4.59
C VAL A 113 3.28 -0.18 -3.50
N VAL A 114 2.84 -0.40 -2.27
CA VAL A 114 3.53 0.06 -1.06
C VAL A 114 3.59 -1.06 -0.05
N GLY A 115 4.74 -1.23 0.60
CA GLY A 115 4.90 -2.34 1.53
C GLY A 115 5.96 -2.12 2.60
N ALA A 116 5.89 -2.96 3.63
CA ALA A 116 6.86 -3.04 4.70
C ALA A 116 7.16 -4.50 5.06
N ILE A 117 8.43 -4.83 5.16
CA ILE A 117 8.93 -6.12 5.65
C ILE A 117 9.58 -5.87 7.01
N LEU A 118 8.99 -6.40 8.07
CA LEU A 118 9.44 -6.20 9.43
C LEU A 118 10.70 -7.04 9.73
N ARG A 119 11.62 -6.43 10.46
CA ARG A 119 12.87 -7.06 10.91
C ARG A 119 13.19 -6.55 12.32
N GLU A 120 12.48 -7.10 13.32
CA GLU A 120 12.58 -6.69 14.73
C GLU A 120 12.29 -5.20 14.94
N LYS A 121 13.34 -4.41 15.19
CA LYS A 121 13.26 -2.96 15.42
C LYS A 121 13.46 -2.13 14.16
N LYS A 122 13.42 -2.77 13.00
CA LYS A 122 13.55 -2.12 11.69
C LYS A 122 12.45 -2.58 10.76
N ALA A 123 12.19 -1.80 9.73
CA ALA A 123 11.42 -2.23 8.59
C ALA A 123 12.16 -1.87 7.31
N LEU A 124 12.12 -2.79 6.35
CA LEU A 124 12.50 -2.53 4.98
C LEU A 124 11.23 -2.14 4.23
N ILE A 125 11.11 -0.86 3.91
CA ILE A 125 9.93 -0.29 3.25
C ILE A 125 10.22 -0.07 1.79
N PHE A 126 9.15 -0.15 0.98
CA PHE A 126 9.26 0.05 -0.46
C PHE A 126 7.96 0.61 -1.04
N ASN A 127 8.08 1.37 -2.13
CA ASN A 127 6.93 1.73 -2.96
C ASN A 127 7.30 1.96 -4.43
N ILE A 128 6.29 1.81 -5.29
CA ILE A 128 6.19 2.28 -6.67
C ILE A 128 4.77 2.84 -6.83
N GLY A 129 4.64 4.04 -7.39
CA GLY A 129 3.36 4.74 -7.50
C GLY A 129 3.13 5.71 -6.35
N ASP A 130 1.88 5.99 -6.06
CA ASP A 130 1.47 7.01 -5.10
C ASP A 130 0.66 6.51 -3.91
N SER A 131 0.53 5.19 -3.78
CA SER A 131 0.16 4.58 -2.50
C SER A 131 1.22 4.87 -1.45
N ARG A 132 0.80 5.21 -0.23
CA ARG A 132 1.70 5.78 0.76
C ARG A 132 1.94 4.91 1.98
N LEU A 133 3.14 5.07 2.54
CA LEU A 133 3.52 4.53 3.85
C LEU A 133 3.96 5.67 4.76
N TYR A 134 3.41 5.64 5.98
CA TYR A 134 3.73 6.58 7.05
C TYR A 134 4.23 5.85 8.28
N VAL A 135 5.11 6.52 9.04
CA VAL A 135 5.40 6.19 10.43
C VAL A 135 4.51 7.07 11.31
N ALA A 136 3.74 6.42 12.19
CA ALA A 136 2.88 7.07 13.17
C ALA A 136 3.49 6.96 14.57
N GLN A 137 3.73 8.08 15.24
CA GLN A 137 4.26 8.12 16.59
C GLN A 137 3.56 9.21 17.41
N GLY A 138 2.68 8.81 18.32
CA GLY A 138 1.81 9.75 19.02
C GLY A 138 0.89 10.48 18.03
N ALA A 139 0.89 11.81 18.07
CA ALA A 139 0.16 12.66 17.14
C ALA A 139 0.95 13.02 15.86
N LYS A 140 2.15 12.46 15.68
CA LYS A 140 2.97 12.73 14.49
C LYS A 140 2.77 11.64 13.45
N LEU A 141 2.49 12.06 12.23
CA LEU A 141 2.43 11.22 11.03
C LEU A 141 3.54 11.71 10.08
N GLN A 142 4.40 10.80 9.64
CA GLN A 142 5.50 11.13 8.74
C GLN A 142 5.51 10.20 7.54
N GLN A 143 5.25 10.72 6.36
CA GLN A 143 5.37 9.95 5.11
C GLN A 143 6.82 9.48 4.92
N LYS A 144 6.97 8.22 4.61
CA LYS A 144 8.26 7.56 4.33
C LYS A 144 8.36 7.06 2.88
N SER A 145 7.25 6.80 2.23
CA SER A 145 7.18 6.54 0.79
C SER A 145 7.49 7.81 -0.01
N THR A 146 7.73 7.65 -1.29
CA THR A 146 7.94 8.76 -2.23
C THR A 146 6.95 8.61 -3.37
N ASP A 147 6.07 9.59 -3.56
CA ASP A 147 5.04 9.50 -4.60
C ASP A 147 5.64 9.63 -6.00
N ASP A 148 5.28 8.72 -6.88
CA ASP A 148 5.62 8.73 -8.30
C ASP A 148 4.52 9.40 -9.12
N THR A 149 4.32 10.70 -8.93
CA THR A 149 3.30 11.49 -9.63
C THR A 149 3.90 12.73 -10.30
N ILE A 150 3.23 13.20 -11.35
CA ILE A 150 3.60 14.45 -11.99
C ILE A 150 3.19 15.61 -11.07
N ILE A 151 4.15 16.48 -10.74
CA ILE A 151 3.90 17.74 -10.06
C ILE A 151 3.83 18.85 -11.11
N ARG A 152 2.70 19.54 -11.20
CA ARG A 152 2.55 20.73 -12.06
C ARG A 152 2.68 21.98 -11.22
N THR A 153 3.40 22.97 -11.72
CA THR A 153 3.45 24.30 -11.11
C THR A 153 2.48 25.21 -11.86
N ILE A 154 1.41 25.64 -11.17
CA ILE A 154 0.43 26.60 -11.69
C ILE A 154 0.45 27.80 -10.75
N GLU A 155 0.68 29.01 -11.29
CA GLU A 155 0.72 30.27 -10.52
C GLU A 155 1.64 30.20 -9.28
N ASN A 156 2.84 29.66 -9.43
CA ASN A 156 3.83 29.43 -8.37
C ASN A 156 3.36 28.46 -7.24
N ARG A 157 2.30 27.70 -7.47
CA ARG A 157 1.86 26.63 -6.57
C ARG A 157 2.16 25.27 -7.20
N GLN A 158 2.75 24.38 -6.43
CA GLN A 158 2.90 22.99 -6.82
C GLN A 158 1.59 22.25 -6.60
N ILE A 159 1.06 21.63 -7.66
CA ILE A 159 -0.16 20.83 -7.62
C ILE A 159 0.26 19.39 -8.00
N LYS A 160 0.08 18.45 -7.07
CA LYS A 160 0.18 17.02 -7.36
C LYS A 160 -0.94 16.64 -8.34
N THR A 161 -0.62 15.86 -9.35
CA THR A 161 -1.60 15.29 -10.27
C THR A 161 -1.76 13.80 -9.98
N HIS A 162 -2.90 13.19 -10.36
CA HIS A 162 -3.11 11.74 -10.28
C HIS A 162 -2.42 10.98 -11.42
N VAL A 163 -1.53 11.63 -12.19
CA VAL A 163 -0.80 10.96 -13.27
C VAL A 163 0.45 10.35 -12.72
N LEU A 164 0.49 9.03 -12.68
CA LEU A 164 1.66 8.27 -12.25
C LEU A 164 2.83 8.42 -13.24
N THR A 165 4.03 8.53 -12.72
CA THR A 165 5.29 8.53 -13.48
C THR A 165 5.87 7.13 -13.61
N GLN A 166 5.53 6.22 -12.69
CA GLN A 166 5.82 4.80 -12.78
C GLN A 166 4.80 3.94 -12.02
N SER A 167 4.67 2.69 -12.45
CA SER A 167 3.83 1.65 -11.87
C SER A 167 4.40 0.28 -12.22
N LEU A 168 3.91 -0.77 -11.60
CA LEU A 168 4.12 -2.12 -12.07
C LEU A 168 3.13 -2.38 -13.21
N GLY A 169 3.59 -2.81 -14.39
CA GLY A 169 2.76 -2.86 -15.59
C GLY A 169 2.39 -1.47 -16.09
N GLY A 170 1.12 -1.25 -16.41
CA GLY A 170 0.55 0.07 -16.77
C GLY A 170 0.83 0.52 -18.20
N SER A 171 1.42 -0.32 -19.05
CA SER A 171 1.74 0.01 -20.43
C SER A 171 1.74 -1.23 -21.33
N TYR A 172 1.69 -1.02 -22.65
CA TYR A 172 1.75 -2.12 -23.64
C TYR A 172 3.15 -2.74 -23.75
N SER A 173 4.19 -2.01 -23.35
CA SER A 173 5.58 -2.47 -23.42
C SER A 173 6.22 -2.36 -22.04
N ARG A 174 7.05 -3.34 -21.70
CA ARG A 174 7.76 -3.33 -20.42
C ARG A 174 8.73 -2.16 -20.35
N PHE A 175 8.60 -1.37 -19.29
CA PHE A 175 9.55 -0.34 -18.91
C PHE A 175 10.31 -0.76 -17.65
N PRO A 176 11.58 -0.34 -17.52
CA PRO A 176 12.31 -0.48 -16.26
C PRO A 176 11.60 0.26 -15.13
N ILE A 177 11.59 -0.34 -13.96
CA ILE A 177 11.09 0.27 -12.73
C ILE A 177 12.27 0.73 -11.86
N THR A 178 12.04 1.77 -11.08
CA THR A 178 13.01 2.27 -10.09
C THR A 178 12.32 2.38 -8.75
N PRO A 179 12.22 1.28 -7.99
CA PRO A 179 11.49 1.27 -6.74
C PRO A 179 12.18 2.15 -5.69
N HIS A 180 11.37 2.85 -4.89
CA HIS A 180 11.84 3.54 -3.71
C HIS A 180 11.96 2.53 -2.58
N ILE A 181 13.17 2.22 -2.14
CA ILE A 181 13.44 1.22 -1.10
C ILE A 181 14.32 1.87 -0.03
N LYS A 182 13.99 1.67 1.23
CA LYS A 182 14.81 2.16 2.35
C LYS A 182 14.58 1.38 3.63
N HIS A 183 15.61 1.34 4.47
CA HIS A 183 15.48 0.89 5.85
C HIS A 183 14.98 2.04 6.73
N ILE A 184 14.06 1.73 7.63
CA ILE A 184 13.63 2.64 8.69
C ILE A 184 13.80 1.96 10.04
N ASP A 185 14.16 2.74 11.05
CA ASP A 185 14.09 2.30 12.44
C ASP A 185 12.63 2.35 12.89
N LEU A 186 12.18 1.26 13.50
CA LEU A 186 10.83 1.10 13.98
C LEU A 186 10.87 0.75 15.46
N ASP A 187 10.93 1.77 16.30
CA ASP A 187 10.91 1.58 17.75
C ASP A 187 9.58 0.94 18.21
N ASN A 188 9.55 0.47 19.46
CA ASN A 188 8.39 -0.25 19.99
C ASN A 188 7.15 0.66 20.14
N HIS A 189 7.30 1.99 20.10
CA HIS A 189 6.21 2.96 20.26
C HIS A 189 5.69 3.50 18.92
N ALA A 190 6.39 3.25 17.82
CA ALA A 190 5.98 3.66 16.49
C ALA A 190 5.09 2.61 15.84
N GLY A 191 4.06 3.07 15.15
CA GLY A 191 3.22 2.29 14.24
C GLY A 191 3.52 2.60 12.78
N LEU A 192 2.92 1.81 11.87
CA LEU A 192 2.92 2.10 10.45
C LEU A 192 1.48 2.24 9.95
N LEU A 193 1.31 3.12 8.98
CA LEU A 193 0.10 3.23 8.17
C LEU A 193 0.50 3.03 6.71
N LEU A 194 -0.16 2.11 6.02
CA LEU A 194 -0.09 1.95 4.57
C LEU A 194 -1.48 2.20 4.00
N CYS A 195 -1.56 2.91 2.88
CA CYS A 195 -2.86 3.19 2.25
C CYS A 195 -2.73 3.40 0.73
N SER A 196 -3.83 3.14 0.01
CA SER A 196 -4.04 3.64 -1.36
C SER A 196 -4.33 5.15 -1.34
N ASP A 197 -4.32 5.77 -2.51
CA ASP A 197 -4.57 7.21 -2.67
C ASP A 197 -6.00 7.63 -2.27
N GLY A 198 -6.98 6.72 -2.35
CA GLY A 198 -8.35 7.00 -1.91
C GLY A 198 -8.48 7.40 -0.44
N LEU A 199 -7.48 7.16 0.41
CA LEU A 199 -7.41 7.75 1.73
C LEU A 199 -6.88 9.19 1.68
N THR A 200 -5.75 9.40 1.02
CA THR A 200 -5.00 10.66 1.05
C THR A 200 -5.52 11.72 0.09
N ASP A 201 -6.39 11.35 -0.83
CA ASP A 201 -7.16 12.27 -1.66
C ASP A 201 -8.38 12.84 -0.91
N MET A 202 -8.87 12.10 0.07
CA MET A 202 -10.02 12.51 0.88
C MET A 202 -9.61 13.19 2.19
N LEU A 203 -8.50 12.79 2.81
CA LEU A 203 -8.06 13.29 4.12
C LEU A 203 -6.65 13.85 4.06
N SER A 204 -6.44 14.98 4.72
CA SER A 204 -5.09 15.51 4.95
C SER A 204 -4.30 14.67 5.95
N ASP A 205 -2.98 14.81 5.95
CA ASP A 205 -2.10 14.12 6.90
C ASP A 205 -2.45 14.47 8.36
N GLU A 206 -2.91 15.70 8.62
CA GLU A 206 -3.36 16.19 9.93
C GLU A 206 -4.65 15.47 10.38
N GLU A 207 -5.61 15.28 9.49
CA GLU A 207 -6.86 14.58 9.78
C GLU A 207 -6.61 13.09 10.03
N ILE A 208 -5.74 12.46 9.26
CA ILE A 208 -5.31 11.06 9.46
C ILE A 208 -4.61 10.93 10.81
N ALA A 209 -3.67 11.80 11.14
CA ALA A 209 -2.97 11.79 12.43
C ALA A 209 -3.93 11.98 13.60
N ALA A 210 -4.88 12.89 13.48
CA ALA A 210 -5.91 13.15 14.49
C ALA A 210 -6.80 11.93 14.70
N ASP A 211 -7.20 11.20 13.65
CA ASP A 211 -7.99 9.98 13.78
C ASP A 211 -7.21 8.86 14.46
N LEU A 212 -5.98 8.57 14.04
CA LEU A 212 -5.10 7.58 14.65
C LEU A 212 -4.83 7.86 16.15
N SER A 213 -4.74 9.13 16.54
CA SER A 213 -4.51 9.52 17.94
C SER A 213 -5.67 9.19 18.89
N ARG A 214 -6.88 8.99 18.35
CA ARG A 214 -8.08 8.64 19.13
C ARG A 214 -8.09 7.22 19.67
N ARG A 215 -7.09 6.40 19.30
CA ARG A 215 -6.91 5.01 19.76
C ARG A 215 -8.19 4.18 19.69
N ARG A 216 -8.84 4.19 18.53
CA ARG A 216 -10.05 3.40 18.29
C ARG A 216 -9.73 1.90 18.31
N SER A 217 -10.74 1.07 18.57
CA SER A 217 -10.61 -0.39 18.57
C SER A 217 -10.22 -0.94 17.18
N ASP A 218 -10.68 -0.27 16.12
CA ASP A 218 -10.31 -0.54 14.74
C ASP A 218 -9.95 0.78 14.03
N PRO A 219 -8.67 1.16 14.03
CA PRO A 219 -8.22 2.40 13.41
C PRO A 219 -8.28 2.36 11.87
N ALA A 220 -8.15 1.17 11.23
CA ALA A 220 -8.24 1.06 9.78
C ALA A 220 -9.67 1.32 9.30
N GLN A 221 -10.66 0.69 9.93
CA GLN A 221 -12.07 0.92 9.62
C GLN A 221 -12.49 2.37 9.92
N SER A 222 -11.92 2.99 10.96
CA SER A 222 -12.18 4.40 11.28
C SER A 222 -11.71 5.33 10.16
N LEU A 223 -10.50 5.13 9.64
CA LEU A 223 -9.94 5.92 8.55
C LEU A 223 -10.73 5.71 7.24
N VAL A 224 -11.08 4.46 6.91
CA VAL A 224 -11.94 4.18 5.75
C VAL A 224 -13.28 4.90 5.88
N SER A 225 -13.94 4.85 7.05
CA SER A 225 -15.20 5.54 7.27
C SER A 225 -15.04 7.07 7.10
N ALA A 226 -13.96 7.65 7.64
CA ALA A 226 -13.69 9.08 7.49
C ALA A 226 -13.46 9.49 6.03
N ALA A 227 -12.77 8.66 5.24
CA ALA A 227 -12.58 8.92 3.80
C ALA A 227 -13.92 8.83 3.04
N LEU A 228 -14.80 7.90 3.39
CA LEU A 228 -16.14 7.79 2.81
C LEU A 228 -17.00 9.01 3.16
N ASP A 229 -16.96 9.45 4.42
CA ASP A 229 -17.69 10.65 4.88
C ASP A 229 -17.18 11.93 4.16
N ALA A 230 -15.91 11.97 3.79
CA ALA A 230 -15.30 13.06 3.02
C ALA A 230 -15.58 13.01 1.50
N GLY A 231 -16.29 11.97 1.03
CA GLY A 231 -16.73 11.85 -0.36
C GLY A 231 -16.52 10.49 -0.98
N GLY A 232 -15.50 9.72 -0.58
CA GLY A 232 -15.25 8.35 -1.02
C GLY A 232 -15.20 8.19 -2.54
N SER A 233 -14.46 9.05 -3.23
CA SER A 233 -14.46 9.11 -4.70
C SER A 233 -13.74 7.94 -5.35
N ASP A 234 -12.87 7.24 -4.60
CA ASP A 234 -12.11 6.09 -5.07
C ASP A 234 -12.20 4.89 -4.13
N ASN A 235 -11.60 3.77 -4.53
CA ASN A 235 -11.33 2.64 -3.66
C ASN A 235 -10.43 3.11 -2.51
N VAL A 236 -10.70 2.66 -1.30
CA VAL A 236 -9.96 3.07 -0.09
C VAL A 236 -9.46 1.83 0.61
N THR A 237 -8.15 1.67 0.68
CA THR A 237 -7.50 0.57 1.41
C THR A 237 -6.53 1.10 2.43
N VAL A 238 -6.64 0.61 3.65
CA VAL A 238 -5.86 1.05 4.80
C VAL A 238 -5.34 -0.16 5.57
N VAL A 239 -4.04 -0.17 5.88
CA VAL A 239 -3.44 -1.13 6.82
C VAL A 239 -2.72 -0.35 7.91
N VAL A 240 -3.10 -0.57 9.17
CA VAL A 240 -2.48 0.04 10.35
C VAL A 240 -1.75 -1.03 11.15
N ILE A 241 -0.47 -0.83 11.39
CA ILE A 241 0.35 -1.65 12.29
C ILE A 241 0.57 -0.86 13.58
N GLY A 242 0.09 -1.38 14.69
CA GLY A 242 0.25 -0.76 16.01
C GLY A 242 1.67 -0.82 16.55
N ALA A 243 1.86 -0.24 17.75
CA ALA A 243 3.09 -0.37 18.52
C ALA A 243 3.36 -1.85 18.87
N ALA A 244 4.64 -2.20 19.09
CA ALA A 244 5.02 -3.55 19.46
C ALA A 244 4.62 -3.89 20.91
N PHE A 245 4.29 -5.15 21.15
CA PHE A 245 4.07 -5.72 22.48
C PHE A 245 4.73 -7.11 22.56
N SER A 246 4.98 -7.57 23.78
CA SER A 246 5.59 -8.89 24.09
C SER A 246 4.55 -9.84 24.65
#